data_694813d06ab06c27b9467cbacc6289f7
#
_entry.id   694813d06ab06c27b9467cbacc6289f7
#
_cell.length_a   1.000
_cell.length_b   1.000
_cell.length_c   1.000
_cell.angle_alpha   90.00
_cell.angle_beta   90.00
_cell.angle_gamma   90.00
#
_symmetry.space_group_name_H-M   'P 1'
#
loop_
_entity.id
_entity.type
_entity.pdbx_description
1 polymer ?
#
loop_
_entity_poly.entity_id
_entity_poly.type
_entity_poly.pdbx_seq_one_letter_code
_entity_poly.pdbx_strand_id
1 'polypeptide(L)'
;MSDLLNLALDSLWPMLLAGLRFTIPLTLITFVLGVALGFVVALVRLYGPQPFVAMVKFYVWLIRGTPLLVQLFLIFYALPSAGITLDAFPAAVIGFTLNIGAYSSEIIRATLLSVPKGQWEAA
;
A
#
# COMPACT_ATOMS: atom_id res chain seq x y z
N MET A 1 38.07 -0.85 13.85
CA MET A 1 37.64 -1.45 12.61
C MET A 1 37.13 -2.89 12.79
N SER A 2 37.87 -3.73 13.51
CA SER A 2 37.43 -5.10 13.81
C SER A 2 36.10 -5.16 14.57
N ASP A 3 35.86 -4.19 15.48
CA ASP A 3 34.61 -4.12 16.24
C ASP A 3 33.42 -3.81 15.35
N LEU A 4 33.59 -2.90 14.38
CA LEU A 4 32.55 -2.58 13.40
C LEU A 4 32.26 -3.76 12.49
N LEU A 5 33.30 -4.47 12.07
CA LEU A 5 33.14 -5.67 11.24
C LEU A 5 32.41 -6.77 11.99
N ASN A 6 32.82 -7.03 13.24
CA ASN A 6 32.16 -8.02 14.08
C ASN A 6 30.69 -7.67 14.33
N LEU A 7 30.39 -6.39 14.58
CA LEU A 7 29.02 -5.93 14.76
C LEU A 7 28.20 -6.16 13.49
N ALA A 8 28.77 -5.85 12.31
CA ALA A 8 28.11 -6.06 11.05
C ALA A 8 27.81 -7.55 10.79
N LEU A 9 28.80 -8.41 11.04
CA LEU A 9 28.63 -9.85 10.86
C LEU A 9 27.65 -10.45 11.85
N ASP A 10 27.69 -10.00 13.12
CA ASP A 10 26.78 -10.49 14.15
C ASP A 10 25.34 -10.03 13.90
N SER A 11 25.15 -8.87 13.25
CA SER A 11 23.84 -8.34 12.92
C SER A 11 23.23 -8.94 11.66
N LEU A 12 24.06 -9.51 10.77
CA LEU A 12 23.63 -9.96 9.45
C LEU A 12 22.56 -11.05 9.53
N TRP A 13 22.78 -12.09 10.33
CA TRP A 13 21.85 -13.22 10.45
C TRP A 13 20.51 -12.80 11.06
N PRO A 14 20.46 -12.06 12.18
CA PRO A 14 19.18 -11.58 12.70
C PRO A 14 18.42 -10.70 11.72
N MET A 15 19.10 -9.87 10.93
CA MET A 15 18.47 -9.01 9.92
C MET A 15 17.89 -9.84 8.77
N LEU A 16 18.61 -10.87 8.32
CA LEU A 16 18.12 -11.77 7.27
C LEU A 16 16.90 -12.55 7.76
N LEU A 17 16.91 -13.04 9.00
CA LEU A 17 15.76 -13.73 9.59
C LEU A 17 14.55 -12.79 9.69
N ALA A 18 14.76 -11.54 10.15
CA ALA A 18 13.68 -10.58 10.23
C ALA A 18 13.09 -10.28 8.85
N GLY A 19 13.94 -10.17 7.82
CA GLY A 19 13.48 -9.98 6.46
C GLY A 19 12.63 -11.15 5.97
N LEU A 20 13.07 -12.38 6.20
CA LEU A 20 12.31 -13.57 5.83
C LEU A 20 11.00 -13.68 6.61
N ARG A 21 11.03 -13.33 7.90
CA ARG A 21 9.91 -13.54 8.81
C ARG A 21 8.84 -12.44 8.71
N PHE A 22 9.25 -11.20 8.44
CA PHE A 22 8.34 -10.05 8.46
C PHE A 22 8.24 -9.35 7.11
N THR A 23 9.36 -9.05 6.47
CA THR A 23 9.36 -8.26 5.22
C THR A 23 8.73 -9.02 4.07
N ILE A 24 9.08 -10.28 3.87
CA ILE A 24 8.52 -11.07 2.77
C ILE A 24 7.02 -11.31 2.96
N PRO A 25 6.54 -11.80 4.13
CA PRO A 25 5.09 -11.92 4.34
C PRO A 25 4.36 -10.60 4.21
N LEU A 26 4.93 -9.52 4.76
CA LEU A 26 4.33 -8.20 4.68
C LEU A 26 4.19 -7.75 3.22
N THR A 27 5.23 -7.92 2.42
CA THR A 27 5.23 -7.54 1.01
C THR A 27 4.17 -8.33 0.23
N LEU A 28 4.10 -9.65 0.43
CA LEU A 28 3.13 -10.49 -0.28
C LEU A 28 1.69 -10.12 0.10
N ILE A 29 1.42 -9.96 1.39
CA ILE A 29 0.09 -9.62 1.88
C ILE A 29 -0.34 -8.25 1.34
N THR A 30 0.52 -7.24 1.49
CA THR A 30 0.18 -5.87 1.08
C THR A 30 0.11 -5.72 -0.43
N PHE A 31 0.91 -6.48 -1.17
CA PHE A 31 0.82 -6.49 -2.63
C PHE A 31 -0.54 -7.02 -3.08
N VAL A 32 -0.96 -8.18 -2.57
CA VAL A 32 -2.23 -8.78 -2.94
C VAL A 32 -3.40 -7.88 -2.52
N LEU A 33 -3.42 -7.45 -1.26
CA LEU A 33 -4.49 -6.59 -0.76
C LEU A 33 -4.49 -5.22 -1.44
N GLY A 34 -3.30 -4.65 -1.65
CA GLY A 34 -3.17 -3.33 -2.27
C GLY A 34 -3.61 -3.32 -3.72
N VAL A 35 -3.21 -4.33 -4.50
CA VAL A 35 -3.62 -4.44 -5.91
C VAL A 35 -5.12 -4.72 -6.00
N ALA A 36 -5.66 -5.57 -5.12
CA ALA A 36 -7.10 -5.83 -5.07
C ALA A 36 -7.87 -4.54 -4.75
N LEU A 37 -7.41 -3.78 -3.75
CA LEU A 37 -8.01 -2.49 -3.41
C LEU A 37 -7.90 -1.51 -4.58
N GLY A 38 -6.76 -1.45 -5.23
CA GLY A 38 -6.53 -0.59 -6.39
C GLY A 38 -7.46 -0.93 -7.54
N PHE A 39 -7.70 -2.22 -7.77
CA PHE A 39 -8.64 -2.67 -8.80
C PHE A 39 -10.06 -2.19 -8.49
N VAL A 40 -10.51 -2.38 -7.24
CA VAL A 40 -11.84 -1.91 -6.81
C VAL A 40 -11.96 -0.40 -6.95
N VAL A 41 -10.96 0.34 -6.49
CA VAL A 41 -10.94 1.81 -6.58
C VAL A 41 -10.99 2.28 -8.03
N ALA A 42 -10.22 1.64 -8.92
CA ALA A 42 -10.21 1.96 -10.34
C ALA A 42 -11.59 1.73 -10.97
N LEU A 43 -12.24 0.61 -10.66
CA LEU A 43 -13.58 0.31 -11.17
C LEU A 43 -14.61 1.30 -10.66
N VAL A 44 -14.57 1.65 -9.38
CA VAL A 44 -15.49 2.66 -8.82
C VAL A 44 -15.30 4.00 -9.51
N ARG A 45 -14.05 4.40 -9.74
CA ARG A 45 -13.74 5.68 -10.35
C ARG A 45 -14.22 5.76 -11.80
N LEU A 46 -14.17 4.65 -12.54
CA LEU A 46 -14.59 4.60 -13.95
C LEU A 46 -16.08 4.39 -14.11
N TYR A 47 -16.70 3.57 -13.26
CA TYR A 47 -18.07 3.09 -13.47
C TYR A 47 -19.00 3.29 -12.29
N GLY A 48 -18.51 3.74 -11.13
CA GLY A 48 -19.31 3.86 -9.93
C GLY A 48 -20.21 5.10 -9.91
N PRO A 49 -21.18 5.13 -8.96
CA PRO A 49 -22.03 6.30 -8.77
C PRO A 49 -21.24 7.47 -8.14
N GLN A 50 -21.72 8.70 -8.40
CA GLN A 50 -20.97 9.91 -8.07
C GLN A 50 -20.49 10.05 -6.61
N PRO A 51 -21.28 9.77 -5.58
CA PRO A 51 -20.75 9.93 -4.23
C PRO A 51 -19.53 9.08 -3.97
N PHE A 52 -19.52 7.84 -4.47
CA PHE A 52 -18.39 6.92 -4.29
C PHE A 52 -17.19 7.33 -5.15
N VAL A 53 -17.45 7.83 -6.36
CA VAL A 53 -16.36 8.34 -7.22
C VAL A 53 -15.63 9.49 -6.53
N ALA A 54 -16.36 10.42 -5.94
CA ALA A 54 -15.75 11.53 -5.21
C ALA A 54 -14.91 11.04 -4.02
N MET A 55 -15.40 10.04 -3.29
CA MET A 55 -14.71 9.48 -2.14
C MET A 55 -13.39 8.82 -2.55
N VAL A 56 -13.39 7.99 -3.58
CA VAL A 56 -12.17 7.31 -4.01
C VAL A 56 -11.18 8.27 -4.66
N LYS A 57 -11.66 9.31 -5.36
CA LYS A 57 -10.78 10.37 -5.89
C LYS A 57 -10.06 11.09 -4.76
N PHE A 58 -10.79 11.41 -3.69
CA PHE A 58 -10.21 12.06 -2.51
C PHE A 58 -9.16 11.15 -1.86
N TYR A 59 -9.46 9.86 -1.70
CA TYR A 59 -8.54 8.89 -1.15
C TYR A 59 -7.24 8.84 -1.97
N VAL A 60 -7.35 8.68 -3.28
CA VAL A 60 -6.18 8.60 -4.17
C VAL A 60 -5.37 9.89 -4.11
N TRP A 61 -6.04 11.05 -4.15
CA TRP A 61 -5.39 12.35 -4.07
C TRP A 61 -4.62 12.49 -2.76
N LEU A 62 -5.25 12.15 -1.65
CA LEU A 62 -4.66 12.28 -0.31
C LEU A 62 -3.41 11.40 -0.18
N ILE A 63 -3.53 10.13 -0.55
CA ILE A 63 -2.43 9.16 -0.41
C ILE A 63 -1.27 9.51 -1.35
N ARG A 64 -1.56 9.84 -2.59
CA ARG A 64 -0.50 10.20 -3.56
C ARG A 64 0.13 11.55 -3.26
N GLY A 65 -0.59 12.43 -2.58
CA GLY A 65 -0.08 13.73 -2.21
C GLY A 65 0.75 13.75 -0.92
N THR A 66 0.81 12.63 -0.19
CA THR A 66 1.55 12.54 1.07
C THR A 66 2.62 11.45 0.99
N PRO A 67 3.80 11.66 1.63
CA PRO A 67 4.82 10.63 1.70
C PRO A 67 4.33 9.40 2.48
N LEU A 68 4.77 8.22 2.07
CA LEU A 68 4.45 6.98 2.77
C LEU A 68 4.91 7.01 4.23
N LEU A 69 6.07 7.58 4.49
CA LEU A 69 6.60 7.67 5.85
C LEU A 69 5.66 8.47 6.77
N VAL A 70 5.11 9.57 6.27
CA VAL A 70 4.14 10.37 7.04
C VAL A 70 2.87 9.56 7.31
N GLN A 71 2.40 8.81 6.33
CA GLN A 71 1.23 7.93 6.49
C GLN A 71 1.46 6.89 7.57
N LEU A 72 2.63 6.26 7.58
CA LEU A 72 3.00 5.28 8.60
C LEU A 72 3.10 5.92 9.99
N PHE A 73 3.68 7.12 10.09
CA PHE A 73 3.72 7.84 11.35
C PHE A 73 2.33 8.16 11.89
N LEU A 74 1.39 8.53 11.03
CA LEU A 74 0.02 8.78 11.45
C LEU A 74 -0.63 7.51 12.00
N ILE A 75 -0.41 6.37 11.35
CA ILE A 75 -0.97 5.10 11.80
C ILE A 75 -0.32 4.66 13.12
N PHE A 76 1.00 4.76 13.24
CA PHE A 76 1.71 4.28 14.42
C PHE A 76 1.55 5.18 15.64
N TYR A 77 1.38 6.48 15.44
CA TYR A 77 1.41 7.45 16.54
C TYR A 77 0.10 8.21 16.74
N ALA A 78 -0.57 8.63 15.66
CA ALA A 78 -1.79 9.40 15.77
C ALA A 78 -3.00 8.53 16.16
N LEU A 79 -3.11 7.32 15.62
CA LEU A 79 -4.21 6.41 15.98
C LEU A 79 -4.17 6.01 17.47
N PRO A 80 -3.01 5.66 18.05
CA PRO A 80 -2.95 5.42 19.49
C PRO A 80 -3.37 6.63 20.31
N SER A 81 -3.06 7.84 19.89
CA SER A 81 -3.48 9.07 20.56
C SER A 81 -5.01 9.22 20.55
N ALA A 82 -5.67 8.68 19.55
CA ALA A 82 -7.13 8.68 19.44
C ALA A 82 -7.78 7.48 20.11
N GLY A 83 -7.00 6.64 20.81
CA GLY A 83 -7.51 5.46 21.49
C GLY A 83 -7.52 4.19 20.66
N ILE A 84 -7.01 4.24 19.42
CA ILE A 84 -6.92 3.07 18.54
C ILE A 84 -5.48 2.58 18.53
N THR A 85 -5.23 1.46 19.22
CA THR A 85 -3.90 0.87 19.28
C THR A 85 -3.85 -0.37 18.38
N LEU A 86 -2.84 -0.41 17.51
CA LEU A 86 -2.58 -1.54 16.61
C LEU A 86 -1.14 -2.00 16.80
N ASP A 87 -0.93 -3.31 16.72
CA ASP A 87 0.42 -3.85 16.67
C ASP A 87 1.12 -3.39 15.39
N ALA A 88 2.45 -3.43 15.40
CA ALA A 88 3.26 -2.88 14.30
C ALA A 88 2.95 -3.57 12.97
N PHE A 89 2.81 -4.90 12.96
CA PHE A 89 2.59 -5.63 11.70
C PHE A 89 1.22 -5.30 11.07
N PRO A 90 0.09 -5.40 11.79
CA PRO A 90 -1.20 -4.98 11.22
C PRO A 90 -1.23 -3.52 10.80
N ALA A 91 -0.59 -2.62 11.57
CA ALA A 91 -0.52 -1.21 11.21
C ALA A 91 0.25 -1.00 9.90
N ALA A 92 1.37 -1.72 9.72
CA ALA A 92 2.13 -1.69 8.47
C ALA A 92 1.31 -2.26 7.30
N VAL A 93 0.56 -3.35 7.52
CA VAL A 93 -0.31 -3.92 6.49
C VAL A 93 -1.33 -2.86 6.02
N ILE A 94 -1.96 -2.15 6.93
CA ILE A 94 -2.92 -1.11 6.58
C ILE A 94 -2.25 0.01 5.79
N GLY A 95 -1.13 0.53 6.29
CA GLY A 95 -0.43 1.64 5.66
C GLY A 95 0.05 1.32 4.26
N PHE A 96 0.73 0.20 4.09
CA PHE A 96 1.23 -0.22 2.77
C PHE A 96 0.09 -0.57 1.83
N THR A 97 -0.97 -1.23 2.31
CA THR A 97 -2.13 -1.58 1.48
C THR A 97 -2.81 -0.32 0.94
N LEU A 98 -3.03 0.69 1.79
CA LEU A 98 -3.61 1.95 1.35
C LEU A 98 -2.74 2.66 0.33
N ASN A 99 -1.43 2.63 0.52
CA ASN A 99 -0.48 3.26 -0.41
C ASN A 99 -0.47 2.55 -1.75
N ILE A 100 -0.29 1.22 -1.75
CA ILE A 100 -0.29 0.41 -2.98
C ILE A 100 -1.64 0.52 -3.69
N GLY A 101 -2.74 0.53 -2.93
CA GLY A 101 -4.08 0.67 -3.48
C GLY A 101 -4.26 1.95 -4.28
N ALA A 102 -3.79 3.09 -3.74
CA ALA A 102 -3.89 4.36 -4.44
C ALA A 102 -3.06 4.39 -5.72
N TYR A 103 -1.79 3.97 -5.65
CA TYR A 103 -0.90 3.98 -6.80
C TYR A 103 -1.31 2.95 -7.85
N SER A 104 -1.66 1.73 -7.44
CA SER A 104 -2.10 0.69 -8.38
C SER A 104 -3.42 1.05 -9.05
N SER A 105 -4.33 1.74 -8.35
CA SER A 105 -5.60 2.17 -8.95
C SER A 105 -5.38 3.10 -10.13
N GLU A 106 -4.40 3.99 -10.06
CA GLU A 106 -4.07 4.89 -11.16
C GLU A 106 -3.51 4.13 -12.36
N ILE A 107 -2.64 3.15 -12.11
CA ILE A 107 -2.06 2.31 -13.17
C ILE A 107 -3.16 1.49 -13.83
N ILE A 108 -4.03 0.86 -13.03
CA ILE A 108 -5.13 0.03 -13.54
C ILE A 108 -6.10 0.89 -14.34
N ARG A 109 -6.48 2.06 -13.83
CA ARG A 109 -7.38 2.97 -14.52
C ARG A 109 -6.80 3.40 -15.87
N ALA A 110 -5.54 3.80 -15.90
CA ALA A 110 -4.87 4.21 -17.14
C ALA A 110 -4.81 3.06 -18.14
N THR A 111 -4.53 1.85 -17.66
CA THR A 111 -4.47 0.65 -18.50
C THR A 111 -5.83 0.34 -19.10
N LEU A 112 -6.89 0.37 -18.29
CA LEU A 112 -8.25 0.11 -18.77
C LEU A 112 -8.70 1.16 -19.81
N LEU A 113 -8.36 2.42 -19.60
CA LEU A 113 -8.68 3.50 -20.53
C LEU A 113 -7.91 3.39 -21.84
N SER A 114 -6.74 2.76 -21.83
CA SER A 114 -5.92 2.59 -23.02
C SER A 114 -6.39 1.45 -23.94
N VAL A 115 -7.27 0.57 -23.45
CA VAL A 115 -7.79 -0.54 -24.25
C VAL A 115 -8.73 0.03 -25.32
N PRO A 116 -8.51 -0.27 -26.62
CA PRO A 116 -9.41 0.20 -27.68
C PRO A 116 -10.82 -0.33 -27.49
N LYS A 117 -11.81 0.48 -27.85
CA LYS A 117 -13.23 0.12 -27.70
C LYS A 117 -13.57 -1.19 -28.40
N GLY A 118 -12.96 -1.44 -29.56
CA GLY A 118 -13.18 -2.68 -30.30
C GLY A 118 -12.76 -3.94 -29.54
N GLN A 119 -11.76 -3.84 -28.68
CA GLN A 119 -11.34 -4.96 -27.84
C GLN A 119 -12.38 -5.30 -26.79
N TRP A 120 -13.03 -4.29 -26.21
CA TRP A 120 -14.13 -4.50 -25.26
C TRP A 120 -15.34 -5.14 -25.96
N GLU A 121 -15.65 -4.70 -27.18
CA GLU A 121 -16.78 -5.23 -27.95
C GLU A 121 -16.52 -6.66 -28.40
N ALA A 122 -15.26 -7.03 -28.68
CA ALA A 122 -14.87 -8.38 -29.06
C ALA A 122 -14.90 -9.37 -27.90
N ALA A 123 -14.77 -8.89 -26.68
CA ALA A 123 -14.83 -9.73 -25.49
C ALA A 123 -16.27 -9.91 -25.04
#